data_3003a3820413fa72cdb2ac66b226fbc4
#
_entry.id   3003a3820413fa72cdb2ac66b226fbc4
#
_cell.length_a   1.000
_cell.length_b   1.000
_cell.length_c   1.000
_cell.angle_alpha   90.00
_cell.angle_beta   90.00
_cell.angle_gamma   90.00
#
_symmetry.space_group_name_H-M   'P 1'
#
loop_
_entity.id
_entity.type
_entity.pdbx_description
1 polymer ?
#
loop_
_entity_poly.entity_id
_entity_poly.type
_entity_poly.pdbx_seq_one_letter_code
_entity_poly.pdbx_strand_id
1 'polypeptide(L)'
;MNTNEVICNRALEILGRPRGDYDYISPNNHANMSQSTNDVIPTSIRVCALMRAEKLILALEQLADSFDKKGEEFKDVLKIGRTHLQDAVPITLGLEFKAFASSMRRRSNCIRRSCELMHTMNMGATAVGTGLNADPEYIKEVCEQLTLVTGESFTTADNLVDATSNTDIFTDLSSSLKTSALSLIKISNDLRLMASGPRAGFCEITLPPRQPGSSIMPGKVNPVIPEVVDQTCYQVIANDLAVAFGVENGQFQLNVMEPVMAYNIFNSLRFLTNAVNTLRTRCVDGIKANRAQCAEWLDKSVGIVTALLPHIGYETCSVLAKEALATNRNIKDLLIERKVLSKEDLDIILAPAEMTRPGIAGKELLKKIHESREELV
;
A
#
# COMPACT_ATOMS: atom_id res chain seq x y z
N MET A 1 -37.23 -0.99 -2.28
CA MET A 1 -38.51 -0.54 -2.89
C MET A 1 -38.36 0.76 -3.68
N ASN A 2 -37.76 1.83 -3.17
CA ASN A 2 -37.61 3.12 -3.90
C ASN A 2 -36.97 2.94 -5.30
N THR A 3 -35.91 2.16 -5.44
CA THR A 3 -35.32 1.84 -6.75
C THR A 3 -36.29 1.15 -7.70
N ASN A 4 -37.10 0.20 -7.19
CA ASN A 4 -38.09 -0.51 -7.99
C ASN A 4 -39.24 0.44 -8.46
N GLU A 5 -39.62 1.40 -7.60
CA GLU A 5 -40.58 2.44 -7.99
C GLU A 5 -40.02 3.34 -9.12
N VAL A 6 -38.75 3.73 -9.03
CA VAL A 6 -38.09 4.51 -10.09
C VAL A 6 -38.06 3.72 -11.41
N ILE A 7 -37.69 2.44 -11.35
CA ILE A 7 -37.64 1.55 -12.53
C ILE A 7 -39.00 1.43 -13.16
N CYS A 8 -40.05 1.14 -12.35
CA CYS A 8 -41.42 1.01 -12.85
C CYS A 8 -41.97 2.30 -13.44
N ASN A 9 -41.75 3.44 -12.81
CA ASN A 9 -42.16 4.74 -13.34
C ASN A 9 -41.44 5.07 -14.65
N ARG A 10 -40.16 4.72 -14.77
CA ARG A 10 -39.44 4.91 -16.04
C ARG A 10 -39.94 3.99 -17.14
N ALA A 11 -40.28 2.75 -16.82
CA ALA A 11 -40.91 1.81 -17.76
C ALA A 11 -42.27 2.34 -18.22
N LEU A 12 -43.12 2.83 -17.32
CA LEU A 12 -44.42 3.45 -17.65
C LEU A 12 -44.24 4.66 -18.57
N GLU A 13 -43.28 5.55 -18.32
CA GLU A 13 -42.94 6.67 -19.22
C GLU A 13 -42.60 6.21 -20.64
N ILE A 14 -41.74 5.18 -20.76
CA ILE A 14 -41.35 4.63 -22.06
C ILE A 14 -42.57 4.09 -22.83
N LEU A 15 -43.54 3.54 -22.12
CA LEU A 15 -44.77 3.01 -22.69
C LEU A 15 -45.84 4.10 -22.91
N GLY A 16 -45.55 5.36 -22.63
CA GLY A 16 -46.48 6.47 -22.77
C GLY A 16 -47.63 6.46 -21.74
N ARG A 17 -47.39 5.80 -20.60
CA ARG A 17 -48.36 5.74 -19.48
C ARG A 17 -48.03 6.73 -18.37
N PRO A 18 -49.04 7.16 -17.57
CA PRO A 18 -48.75 8.03 -16.43
C PRO A 18 -47.93 7.32 -15.36
N ARG A 19 -47.05 8.10 -14.68
CA ARG A 19 -46.34 7.60 -13.50
C ARG A 19 -47.34 7.17 -12.40
N GLY A 20 -47.00 6.08 -11.71
CA GLY A 20 -47.84 5.53 -10.67
C GLY A 20 -48.96 4.59 -11.16
N ASP A 21 -49.03 4.29 -12.48
CA ASP A 21 -49.94 3.29 -13.04
C ASP A 21 -49.47 1.87 -12.69
N TYR A 22 -49.47 1.57 -11.39
CA TYR A 22 -48.92 0.32 -10.84
C TYR A 22 -49.83 -0.89 -11.04
N ASP A 23 -51.07 -0.67 -11.50
CA ASP A 23 -51.93 -1.75 -11.99
C ASP A 23 -51.37 -2.36 -13.30
N TYR A 24 -50.62 -1.56 -14.07
CA TYR A 24 -49.97 -2.02 -15.29
C TYR A 24 -48.54 -2.51 -15.06
N ILE A 25 -47.67 -1.74 -14.39
CA ILE A 25 -46.32 -2.17 -13.99
C ILE A 25 -46.14 -1.86 -12.51
N SER A 26 -46.14 -2.91 -11.67
CA SER A 26 -46.04 -2.81 -10.22
C SER A 26 -44.57 -2.99 -9.74
N PRO A 27 -44.09 -2.14 -8.84
CA PRO A 27 -42.82 -2.32 -8.15
C PRO A 27 -42.69 -3.68 -7.45
N ASN A 28 -43.75 -4.16 -6.82
CA ASN A 28 -43.74 -5.41 -6.07
C ASN A 28 -43.91 -6.64 -6.98
N ASN A 29 -44.91 -6.61 -7.88
CA ASN A 29 -45.28 -7.78 -8.65
C ASN A 29 -44.46 -8.01 -9.91
N HIS A 30 -43.69 -6.97 -10.36
CA HIS A 30 -42.85 -7.07 -11.57
C HIS A 30 -41.38 -6.79 -11.23
N ALA A 31 -41.01 -5.59 -10.81
CA ALA A 31 -39.60 -5.24 -10.61
C ALA A 31 -38.92 -6.03 -9.46
N ASN A 32 -39.68 -6.38 -8.41
CA ASN A 32 -39.20 -7.13 -7.25
C ASN A 32 -39.54 -8.63 -7.28
N MET A 33 -40.08 -9.13 -8.39
CA MET A 33 -40.49 -10.53 -8.49
C MET A 33 -39.30 -11.46 -8.19
N SER A 34 -39.52 -12.49 -7.36
CA SER A 34 -38.54 -13.50 -6.94
C SER A 34 -37.36 -12.95 -6.14
N GLN A 35 -37.42 -11.73 -5.64
CA GLN A 35 -36.35 -11.05 -4.93
C GLN A 35 -36.75 -10.64 -3.51
N SER A 36 -35.76 -10.62 -2.63
CA SER A 36 -35.80 -10.05 -1.28
C SER A 36 -34.73 -8.97 -1.13
N THR A 37 -34.94 -8.04 -0.19
CA THR A 37 -33.86 -7.16 0.26
C THR A 37 -32.64 -7.97 0.72
N ASN A 38 -32.87 -9.16 1.28
CA ASN A 38 -31.88 -10.02 1.90
C ASN A 38 -30.94 -10.69 0.90
N ASP A 39 -31.28 -10.74 -0.38
CA ASP A 39 -30.42 -11.22 -1.45
C ASP A 39 -29.93 -10.08 -2.38
N VAL A 40 -30.77 -9.09 -2.66
CA VAL A 40 -30.43 -7.97 -3.54
C VAL A 40 -29.40 -7.02 -2.93
N ILE A 41 -29.52 -6.68 -1.64
CA ILE A 41 -28.62 -5.70 -0.99
C ILE A 41 -27.19 -6.25 -0.88
N PRO A 42 -26.92 -7.46 -0.30
CA PRO A 42 -25.57 -7.99 -0.25
C PRO A 42 -24.96 -8.18 -1.65
N THR A 43 -25.75 -8.60 -2.63
CA THR A 43 -25.32 -8.67 -4.02
C THR A 43 -24.89 -7.31 -4.57
N SER A 44 -25.70 -6.26 -4.36
CA SER A 44 -25.37 -4.91 -4.82
C SER A 44 -24.13 -4.34 -4.13
N ILE A 45 -23.91 -4.67 -2.86
CA ILE A 45 -22.70 -4.29 -2.11
C ILE A 45 -21.48 -4.96 -2.72
N ARG A 46 -21.53 -6.27 -3.00
CA ARG A 46 -20.44 -7.03 -3.62
C ARG A 46 -20.07 -6.47 -5.00
N VAL A 47 -21.05 -6.28 -5.88
CA VAL A 47 -20.83 -5.69 -7.21
C VAL A 47 -20.19 -4.30 -7.11
N CYS A 48 -20.73 -3.42 -6.25
CA CYS A 48 -20.18 -2.09 -6.06
C CYS A 48 -18.77 -2.12 -5.47
N ALA A 49 -18.49 -3.04 -4.54
CA ALA A 49 -17.17 -3.22 -3.94
C ALA A 49 -16.14 -3.65 -4.99
N LEU A 50 -16.45 -4.63 -5.85
CA LEU A 50 -15.61 -5.09 -6.96
C LEU A 50 -15.27 -3.95 -7.92
N MET A 51 -16.26 -3.22 -8.42
CA MET A 51 -16.07 -2.08 -9.33
C MET A 51 -15.19 -0.97 -8.73
N ARG A 52 -15.22 -0.79 -7.41
CA ARG A 52 -14.39 0.21 -6.70
C ARG A 52 -13.02 -0.33 -6.36
N ALA A 53 -12.90 -1.61 -6.02
CA ALA A 53 -11.65 -2.28 -5.73
C ALA A 53 -10.73 -2.28 -6.95
N GLU A 54 -11.27 -2.51 -8.16
CA GLU A 54 -10.49 -2.45 -9.41
C GLU A 54 -9.82 -1.09 -9.61
N LYS A 55 -10.52 0.01 -9.30
CA LYS A 55 -9.94 1.37 -9.35
C LYS A 55 -8.80 1.56 -8.37
N LEU A 56 -8.91 0.98 -7.16
CA LEU A 56 -7.85 1.04 -6.16
C LEU A 56 -6.65 0.16 -6.56
N ILE A 57 -6.90 -1.03 -7.06
CA ILE A 57 -5.88 -1.95 -7.58
C ILE A 57 -5.04 -1.25 -8.65
N LEU A 58 -5.69 -0.66 -9.65
CA LEU A 58 -5.02 0.11 -10.69
C LEU A 58 -4.21 1.29 -10.13
N ALA A 59 -4.77 2.03 -9.17
CA ALA A 59 -4.06 3.14 -8.54
C ALA A 59 -2.79 2.69 -7.79
N LEU A 60 -2.86 1.56 -7.06
CA LEU A 60 -1.70 0.98 -6.35
C LEU A 60 -0.62 0.49 -7.33
N GLU A 61 -1.01 -0.11 -8.44
CA GLU A 61 -0.08 -0.54 -9.49
C GLU A 61 0.62 0.66 -10.14
N GLN A 62 -0.12 1.71 -10.47
CA GLN A 62 0.44 2.96 -10.99
C GLN A 62 1.38 3.65 -9.98
N LEU A 63 1.07 3.61 -8.68
CA LEU A 63 1.97 4.11 -7.63
C LEU A 63 3.24 3.26 -7.55
N ALA A 64 3.11 1.94 -7.64
CA ALA A 64 4.27 1.03 -7.69
C ALA A 64 5.18 1.33 -8.88
N ASP A 65 4.61 1.58 -10.06
CA ASP A 65 5.37 1.95 -11.25
C ASP A 65 6.08 3.30 -11.10
N SER A 66 5.46 4.27 -10.42
CA SER A 66 6.11 5.54 -10.10
C SER A 66 7.27 5.36 -9.12
N PHE A 67 7.13 4.50 -8.11
CA PHE A 67 8.24 4.14 -7.22
C PHE A 67 9.37 3.42 -7.96
N ASP A 68 9.08 2.50 -8.88
CA ASP A 68 10.10 1.83 -9.67
C ASP A 68 10.86 2.79 -10.60
N LYS A 69 10.16 3.74 -11.22
CA LYS A 69 10.80 4.81 -12.02
C LYS A 69 11.77 5.63 -11.15
N LYS A 70 11.35 6.01 -9.93
CA LYS A 70 12.24 6.69 -8.98
C LYS A 70 13.36 5.79 -8.50
N GLY A 71 13.09 4.51 -8.30
CA GLY A 71 14.10 3.51 -7.98
C GLY A 71 15.21 3.41 -9.04
N GLU A 72 14.85 3.50 -10.31
CA GLU A 72 15.82 3.52 -11.41
C GLU A 72 16.55 4.87 -11.52
N GLU A 73 15.83 5.99 -11.33
CA GLU A 73 16.42 7.35 -11.29
C GLU A 73 17.46 7.51 -10.18
N PHE A 74 17.27 6.84 -9.05
CA PHE A 74 18.12 6.97 -7.85
C PHE A 74 19.02 5.75 -7.60
N LYS A 75 19.20 4.87 -8.58
CA LYS A 75 19.93 3.61 -8.43
C LYS A 75 21.40 3.79 -8.04
N ASP A 76 21.99 4.93 -8.40
CA ASP A 76 23.39 5.30 -8.14
C ASP A 76 23.52 6.29 -6.96
N VAL A 77 22.44 6.65 -6.29
CA VAL A 77 22.46 7.54 -5.12
C VAL A 77 22.74 6.72 -3.88
N LEU A 78 24.02 6.65 -3.51
CA LEU A 78 24.46 5.97 -2.30
C LEU A 78 24.15 6.82 -1.07
N LYS A 79 23.65 6.19 -0.03
CA LYS A 79 23.32 6.80 1.27
C LYS A 79 23.59 5.84 2.42
N ILE A 80 23.59 6.35 3.64
CA ILE A 80 23.60 5.49 4.82
C ILE A 80 22.21 4.89 5.07
N GLY A 81 22.12 3.57 5.21
CA GLY A 81 20.94 2.89 5.69
C GLY A 81 20.78 3.07 7.21
N ARG A 82 19.54 3.02 7.69
CA ARG A 82 19.26 3.15 9.13
C ARG A 82 18.38 2.02 9.64
N THR A 83 18.77 1.46 10.78
CA THR A 83 17.94 0.55 11.58
C THR A 83 17.79 1.14 12.97
N HIS A 84 16.59 1.09 13.57
CA HIS A 84 16.30 1.79 14.82
C HIS A 84 16.61 3.31 14.77
N LEU A 85 16.54 3.93 13.59
CA LEU A 85 16.99 5.30 13.29
C LEU A 85 18.49 5.55 13.57
N GLN A 86 19.27 4.51 13.80
CA GLN A 86 20.72 4.57 13.94
C GLN A 86 21.39 4.21 12.61
N ASP A 87 22.59 4.74 12.40
CA ASP A 87 23.40 4.42 11.23
C ASP A 87 23.65 2.91 11.14
N ALA A 88 23.44 2.35 9.96
CA ALA A 88 23.67 0.95 9.67
C ALA A 88 24.70 0.79 8.56
N VAL A 89 24.34 0.14 7.48
CA VAL A 89 25.23 -0.10 6.33
C VAL A 89 24.78 0.73 5.12
N PRO A 90 25.69 0.96 4.15
CA PRO A 90 25.32 1.66 2.92
C PRO A 90 24.20 0.97 2.15
N ILE A 91 23.33 1.77 1.54
CA ILE A 91 22.26 1.35 0.63
C ILE A 91 22.14 2.40 -0.48
N THR A 92 21.52 2.05 -1.61
CA THR A 92 21.13 3.08 -2.56
C THR A 92 19.70 3.57 -2.29
N LEU A 93 19.45 4.85 -2.48
CA LEU A 93 18.10 5.41 -2.43
C LEU A 93 17.17 4.69 -3.42
N GLY A 94 17.71 4.26 -4.56
CA GLY A 94 16.97 3.48 -5.54
C GLY A 94 16.43 2.15 -5.01
N LEU A 95 17.19 1.44 -4.17
CA LEU A 95 16.73 0.19 -3.53
C LEU A 95 15.59 0.42 -2.55
N GLU A 96 15.59 1.54 -1.80
CA GLU A 96 14.48 1.92 -0.92
C GLU A 96 13.19 2.17 -1.71
N PHE A 97 13.27 2.90 -2.82
CA PHE A 97 12.11 3.17 -3.68
C PHE A 97 11.59 1.89 -4.36
N LYS A 98 12.45 0.98 -4.79
CA LYS A 98 12.07 -0.34 -5.30
C LYS A 98 11.39 -1.21 -4.22
N ALA A 99 11.79 -1.09 -2.96
CA ALA A 99 11.11 -1.75 -1.84
C ALA A 99 9.69 -1.20 -1.63
N PHE A 100 9.47 0.11 -1.78
CA PHE A 100 8.14 0.72 -1.76
C PHE A 100 7.27 0.20 -2.92
N ALA A 101 7.80 0.10 -4.13
CA ALA A 101 7.12 -0.48 -5.29
C ALA A 101 6.67 -1.92 -5.03
N SER A 102 7.57 -2.75 -4.51
CA SER A 102 7.28 -4.15 -4.16
C SER A 102 6.17 -4.26 -3.11
N SER A 103 6.15 -3.35 -2.14
CA SER A 103 5.08 -3.28 -1.12
C SER A 103 3.73 -2.97 -1.77
N MET A 104 3.65 -2.00 -2.66
CA MET A 104 2.39 -1.61 -3.30
C MET A 104 1.85 -2.71 -4.22
N ARG A 105 2.69 -3.40 -5.00
CA ARG A 105 2.28 -4.57 -5.80
C ARG A 105 1.74 -5.70 -4.93
N ARG A 106 2.37 -5.95 -3.79
CA ARG A 106 1.88 -6.94 -2.84
C ARG A 106 0.50 -6.56 -2.28
N ARG A 107 0.24 -5.28 -2.00
CA ARG A 107 -1.09 -4.81 -1.54
C ARG A 107 -2.14 -4.92 -2.64
N SER A 108 -1.84 -4.52 -3.86
CA SER A 108 -2.70 -4.73 -5.03
C SER A 108 -3.14 -6.19 -5.15
N ASN A 109 -2.19 -7.12 -5.11
CA ASN A 109 -2.48 -8.56 -5.19
C ASN A 109 -3.31 -9.10 -4.00
N CYS A 110 -3.10 -8.58 -2.78
CA CYS A 110 -3.91 -8.98 -1.63
C CYS A 110 -5.36 -8.52 -1.76
N ILE A 111 -5.60 -7.29 -2.24
CA ILE A 111 -6.96 -6.79 -2.50
C ILE A 111 -7.62 -7.63 -3.59
N ARG A 112 -6.91 -7.95 -4.69
CA ARG A 112 -7.44 -8.80 -5.75
C ARG A 112 -7.91 -10.17 -5.23
N ARG A 113 -7.10 -10.82 -4.38
CA ARG A 113 -7.46 -12.09 -3.76
C ARG A 113 -8.66 -11.97 -2.82
N SER A 114 -8.77 -10.90 -2.03
CA SER A 114 -9.94 -10.69 -1.16
C SER A 114 -11.21 -10.39 -1.95
N CYS A 115 -11.11 -9.97 -3.21
CA CYS A 115 -12.24 -9.79 -4.10
C CYS A 115 -12.75 -11.11 -4.70
N GLU A 116 -11.95 -12.19 -4.73
CA GLU A 116 -12.35 -13.47 -5.33
C GLU A 116 -13.64 -14.01 -4.69
N LEU A 117 -13.75 -13.95 -3.35
CA LEU A 117 -14.94 -14.40 -2.61
C LEU A 117 -16.17 -13.53 -2.86
N MET A 118 -15.98 -12.29 -3.29
CA MET A 118 -17.08 -11.37 -3.61
C MET A 118 -17.87 -11.76 -4.86
N HIS A 119 -17.36 -12.68 -5.68
CA HIS A 119 -18.02 -13.14 -6.90
C HIS A 119 -19.08 -14.22 -6.63
N THR A 120 -19.13 -14.76 -5.41
CA THR A 120 -20.15 -15.75 -5.01
C THR A 120 -21.35 -15.03 -4.43
N MET A 121 -22.53 -15.22 -5.04
CA MET A 121 -23.74 -14.46 -4.77
C MET A 121 -24.82 -15.31 -4.09
N ASN A 122 -25.69 -14.64 -3.32
CA ASN A 122 -26.88 -15.25 -2.74
C ASN A 122 -28.18 -14.83 -3.47
N MET A 123 -28.11 -14.37 -4.71
CA MET A 123 -29.30 -14.03 -5.49
C MET A 123 -30.19 -15.25 -5.67
N GLY A 124 -31.50 -15.04 -5.47
CA GLY A 124 -32.50 -16.10 -5.46
C GLY A 124 -32.68 -16.80 -4.11
N ALA A 125 -31.87 -16.48 -3.11
CA ALA A 125 -32.00 -16.99 -1.73
C ALA A 125 -33.31 -16.53 -1.07
N THR A 126 -33.84 -15.41 -1.48
CA THR A 126 -35.02 -14.73 -0.93
C THR A 126 -34.87 -14.37 0.56
N ALA A 127 -35.82 -14.69 1.40
CA ALA A 127 -35.89 -14.17 2.77
C ALA A 127 -34.81 -14.75 3.72
N VAL A 128 -34.55 -16.06 3.65
CA VAL A 128 -33.74 -16.80 4.63
C VAL A 128 -32.79 -17.83 3.98
N GLY A 129 -32.58 -17.74 2.68
CA GLY A 129 -31.70 -18.67 1.98
C GLY A 129 -32.39 -19.92 1.40
N THR A 130 -33.69 -20.05 1.54
CA THR A 130 -34.44 -21.25 1.06
C THR A 130 -34.98 -21.11 -0.36
N GLY A 131 -34.92 -19.91 -0.95
CA GLY A 131 -35.45 -19.64 -2.27
C GLY A 131 -37.00 -19.68 -2.34
N LEU A 132 -37.66 -19.58 -1.19
CA LEU A 132 -39.14 -19.58 -1.17
C LEU A 132 -39.69 -18.41 -2.01
N ASN A 133 -40.65 -18.71 -2.89
CA ASN A 133 -41.26 -17.80 -3.87
C ASN A 133 -40.30 -17.34 -5.02
N ALA A 134 -39.13 -17.96 -5.18
CA ALA A 134 -38.31 -17.79 -6.35
C ALA A 134 -38.41 -19.02 -7.26
N ASP A 135 -38.49 -18.81 -8.56
CA ASP A 135 -38.49 -19.89 -9.53
C ASP A 135 -37.07 -20.55 -9.53
N PRO A 136 -36.96 -21.90 -9.48
CA PRO A 136 -35.69 -22.58 -9.55
C PRO A 136 -34.86 -22.25 -10.80
N GLU A 137 -35.48 -21.97 -11.94
CA GLU A 137 -34.82 -21.55 -13.16
C GLU A 137 -34.21 -20.14 -13.00
N TYR A 138 -34.94 -19.20 -12.38
CA TYR A 138 -34.41 -17.89 -12.04
C TYR A 138 -33.18 -17.99 -11.09
N ILE A 139 -33.24 -18.81 -10.05
CA ILE A 139 -32.13 -19.00 -9.12
C ILE A 139 -30.88 -19.49 -9.87
N LYS A 140 -31.06 -20.38 -10.84
CA LYS A 140 -29.97 -20.93 -11.65
C LYS A 140 -29.35 -19.90 -12.61
N GLU A 141 -30.17 -19.02 -13.19
CA GLU A 141 -29.75 -18.13 -14.28
C GLU A 141 -29.34 -16.72 -13.80
N VAL A 142 -29.80 -16.27 -12.64
CA VAL A 142 -29.63 -14.87 -12.20
C VAL A 142 -28.15 -14.41 -12.14
N CYS A 143 -27.23 -15.28 -11.73
CA CYS A 143 -25.81 -14.96 -11.70
C CYS A 143 -25.20 -14.87 -13.11
N GLU A 144 -25.68 -15.68 -14.06
CA GLU A 144 -25.28 -15.59 -15.46
C GLU A 144 -25.74 -14.25 -16.07
N GLN A 145 -26.98 -13.83 -15.78
CA GLN A 145 -27.50 -12.53 -16.24
C GLN A 145 -26.74 -11.35 -15.60
N LEU A 146 -26.37 -11.45 -14.32
CA LEU A 146 -25.50 -10.46 -13.66
C LEU A 146 -24.13 -10.39 -14.35
N THR A 147 -23.55 -11.51 -14.69
CA THR A 147 -22.28 -11.60 -15.45
C THR A 147 -22.39 -10.87 -16.77
N LEU A 148 -23.45 -11.10 -17.53
CA LEU A 148 -23.69 -10.44 -18.83
C LEU A 148 -23.81 -8.91 -18.70
N VAL A 149 -24.50 -8.44 -17.66
CA VAL A 149 -24.74 -7.00 -17.46
C VAL A 149 -23.53 -6.26 -16.93
N THR A 150 -22.72 -6.90 -16.07
CA THR A 150 -21.60 -6.24 -15.37
C THR A 150 -20.26 -6.46 -16.05
N GLY A 151 -20.11 -7.56 -16.79
CA GLY A 151 -18.83 -8.02 -17.33
C GLY A 151 -17.96 -8.77 -16.31
N GLU A 152 -18.42 -8.92 -15.06
CA GLU A 152 -17.77 -9.66 -13.97
C GLU A 152 -18.36 -11.07 -13.88
N SER A 153 -17.54 -12.08 -13.58
CA SER A 153 -17.99 -13.47 -13.51
C SER A 153 -18.59 -13.80 -12.14
N PHE A 154 -19.90 -13.99 -12.04
CA PHE A 154 -20.57 -14.34 -10.80
C PHE A 154 -21.07 -15.78 -10.76
N THR A 155 -21.08 -16.36 -9.57
CA THR A 155 -21.59 -17.71 -9.32
C THR A 155 -22.59 -17.71 -8.17
N THR A 156 -23.54 -18.63 -8.21
CA THR A 156 -24.46 -18.87 -7.09
C THR A 156 -23.72 -19.62 -5.98
N ALA A 157 -23.93 -19.24 -4.72
CA ALA A 157 -23.38 -19.92 -3.58
C ALA A 157 -23.91 -21.36 -3.43
N ASP A 158 -23.06 -22.29 -3.05
CA ASP A 158 -23.44 -23.68 -2.80
C ASP A 158 -24.44 -23.81 -1.65
N ASN A 159 -24.34 -22.92 -0.66
CA ASN A 159 -25.28 -22.82 0.47
C ASN A 159 -25.83 -21.41 0.56
N LEU A 160 -27.05 -21.24 0.05
CA LEU A 160 -27.73 -19.93 0.05
C LEU A 160 -28.13 -19.46 1.46
N VAL A 161 -28.33 -20.37 2.42
CA VAL A 161 -28.62 -19.98 3.82
C VAL A 161 -27.39 -19.37 4.46
N ASP A 162 -26.23 -19.99 4.27
CA ASP A 162 -24.94 -19.47 4.71
C ASP A 162 -24.65 -18.10 4.08
N ALA A 163 -24.75 -18.00 2.75
CA ALA A 163 -24.46 -16.78 2.00
C ALA A 163 -25.42 -15.61 2.29
N THR A 164 -26.60 -15.88 2.89
CA THR A 164 -27.57 -14.87 3.34
C THR A 164 -27.32 -14.44 4.77
N SER A 165 -26.86 -15.35 5.63
CA SER A 165 -26.64 -15.09 7.06
C SER A 165 -25.23 -14.58 7.39
N ASN A 166 -24.20 -15.07 6.70
CA ASN A 166 -22.80 -14.74 6.96
C ASN A 166 -22.29 -13.67 6.02
N THR A 167 -21.55 -12.71 6.61
CA THR A 167 -20.99 -11.54 5.91
C THR A 167 -19.49 -11.39 6.12
N ASP A 168 -18.82 -12.46 6.53
CA ASP A 168 -17.38 -12.54 6.85
C ASP A 168 -16.48 -12.13 5.69
N ILE A 169 -16.87 -12.39 4.45
CA ILE A 169 -16.18 -11.96 3.24
C ILE A 169 -15.97 -10.44 3.17
N PHE A 170 -16.84 -9.64 3.76
CA PHE A 170 -16.64 -8.19 3.86
C PHE A 170 -15.49 -7.82 4.78
N THR A 171 -15.22 -8.65 5.80
CA THR A 171 -14.05 -8.47 6.68
C THR A 171 -12.75 -8.78 5.96
N ASP A 172 -12.72 -9.77 5.07
CA ASP A 172 -11.53 -10.08 4.28
C ASP A 172 -11.11 -8.91 3.39
N LEU A 173 -12.06 -8.32 2.66
CA LEU A 173 -11.80 -7.11 1.89
C LEU A 173 -11.38 -5.95 2.79
N SER A 174 -12.12 -5.68 3.85
CA SER A 174 -11.85 -4.58 4.78
C SER A 174 -10.46 -4.69 5.42
N SER A 175 -10.08 -5.88 5.88
CA SER A 175 -8.75 -6.15 6.44
C SER A 175 -7.63 -5.97 5.42
N SER A 176 -7.88 -6.30 4.15
CA SER A 176 -6.94 -6.05 3.05
C SER A 176 -6.75 -4.54 2.79
N LEU A 177 -7.84 -3.75 2.88
CA LEU A 177 -7.79 -2.28 2.80
C LEU A 177 -7.02 -1.68 3.98
N LYS A 178 -7.29 -2.12 5.21
CA LYS A 178 -6.54 -1.73 6.41
C LYS A 178 -5.04 -2.02 6.28
N THR A 179 -4.68 -3.22 5.84
CA THR A 179 -3.27 -3.59 5.67
C THR A 179 -2.58 -2.73 4.59
N SER A 180 -3.32 -2.34 3.55
CA SER A 180 -2.84 -1.40 2.53
C SER A 180 -2.61 0.00 3.12
N ALA A 181 -3.51 0.47 3.97
CA ALA A 181 -3.37 1.73 4.72
C ALA A 181 -2.12 1.71 5.62
N LEU A 182 -1.88 0.64 6.37
CA LEU A 182 -0.67 0.49 7.20
C LEU A 182 0.62 0.57 6.36
N SER A 183 0.64 -0.04 5.18
CA SER A 183 1.78 0.04 4.27
C SER A 183 2.01 1.46 3.74
N LEU A 184 0.94 2.19 3.41
CA LEU A 184 1.00 3.59 2.96
C LEU A 184 1.49 4.53 4.07
N ILE A 185 1.04 4.34 5.32
CA ILE A 185 1.54 5.10 6.49
C ILE A 185 3.05 4.91 6.65
N LYS A 186 3.54 3.67 6.58
CA LYS A 186 4.98 3.39 6.68
C LYS A 186 5.76 4.13 5.60
N ILE A 187 5.33 4.07 4.35
CA ILE A 187 5.97 4.75 3.23
C ILE A 187 5.91 6.27 3.41
N SER A 188 4.76 6.82 3.79
CA SER A 188 4.58 8.26 4.02
C SER A 188 5.49 8.76 5.13
N ASN A 189 5.62 8.02 6.23
CA ASN A 189 6.53 8.36 7.33
C ASN A 189 7.99 8.35 6.89
N ASP A 190 8.42 7.36 6.11
CA ASP A 190 9.78 7.34 5.57
C ASP A 190 10.05 8.53 4.65
N LEU A 191 9.11 8.86 3.74
CA LEU A 191 9.25 10.03 2.86
C LEU A 191 9.34 11.34 3.67
N ARG A 192 8.57 11.47 4.76
CA ARG A 192 8.62 12.64 5.66
C ARG A 192 9.96 12.73 6.38
N LEU A 193 10.47 11.61 6.89
CA LEU A 193 11.78 11.55 7.56
C LEU A 193 12.92 11.89 6.59
N MET A 194 12.96 11.25 5.42
CA MET A 194 13.97 11.52 4.41
C MET A 194 13.95 12.98 3.92
N ALA A 195 12.77 13.62 3.88
CA ALA A 195 12.61 15.02 3.46
C ALA A 195 12.76 16.03 4.61
N SER A 196 12.99 15.59 5.85
CA SER A 196 13.05 16.47 7.02
C SER A 196 14.18 17.49 6.94
N GLY A 197 13.96 18.68 7.47
CA GLY A 197 14.94 19.76 7.47
C GLY A 197 14.42 21.06 6.83
N PRO A 198 15.18 21.72 5.92
CA PRO A 198 16.28 21.20 5.09
C PRO A 198 17.68 21.23 5.73
N ARG A 199 17.92 21.97 6.84
CA ARG A 199 19.27 22.10 7.43
C ARG A 199 19.46 21.31 8.73
N ALA A 200 18.39 21.14 9.50
CA ALA A 200 18.39 20.46 10.78
C ALA A 200 17.67 19.10 10.75
N GLY A 201 17.67 18.44 9.61
CA GLY A 201 17.08 17.12 9.42
C GLY A 201 17.85 16.30 8.40
N PHE A 202 17.31 15.17 7.94
CA PHE A 202 18.04 14.26 7.05
C PHE A 202 18.24 14.85 5.66
N CYS A 203 17.22 15.51 5.10
CA CYS A 203 17.30 16.19 3.80
C CYS A 203 17.87 15.32 2.67
N GLU A 204 17.60 14.02 2.68
CA GLU A 204 18.08 13.07 1.66
C GLU A 204 17.29 13.19 0.34
N ILE A 205 16.03 13.62 0.45
CA ILE A 205 15.15 13.91 -0.68
C ILE A 205 14.49 15.28 -0.53
N THR A 206 14.01 15.82 -1.65
CA THR A 206 13.17 17.02 -1.67
C THR A 206 11.80 16.64 -2.26
N LEU A 207 10.74 16.93 -1.51
CA LEU A 207 9.36 16.76 -1.96
C LEU A 207 8.89 17.99 -2.75
N PRO A 208 7.99 17.83 -3.74
CA PRO A 208 7.40 18.96 -4.44
C PRO A 208 6.61 19.87 -3.49
N PRO A 209 6.85 21.20 -3.47
CA PRO A 209 6.07 22.12 -2.66
C PRO A 209 4.62 22.19 -3.16
N ARG A 210 3.64 22.14 -2.24
CA ARG A 210 2.22 22.14 -2.59
C ARG A 210 1.42 23.29 -2.00
N GLN A 211 1.91 23.86 -0.92
CA GLN A 211 1.32 25.03 -0.28
C GLN A 211 2.38 25.79 0.54
N PRO A 212 2.15 27.05 0.90
CA PRO A 212 2.94 27.74 1.91
C PRO A 212 2.91 26.97 3.22
N GLY A 213 4.07 26.73 3.82
CA GLY A 213 4.19 25.87 5.01
C GLY A 213 3.87 26.57 6.33
N SER A 214 3.88 27.91 6.34
CA SER A 214 3.66 28.69 7.57
C SER A 214 3.30 30.13 7.23
N SER A 215 2.42 30.73 8.03
CA SER A 215 2.07 32.16 7.96
C SER A 215 3.13 33.06 8.59
N ILE A 216 3.98 32.52 9.48
CA ILE A 216 4.98 33.29 10.23
C ILE A 216 6.44 32.93 9.92
N MET A 217 6.68 31.86 9.16
CA MET A 217 8.01 31.39 8.76
C MET A 217 8.14 31.38 7.24
N PRO A 218 8.59 32.50 6.61
CA PRO A 218 8.73 32.56 5.16
C PRO A 218 9.66 31.46 4.63
N GLY A 219 9.27 30.80 3.53
CA GLY A 219 10.07 29.76 2.88
C GLY A 219 9.94 28.36 3.49
N LYS A 220 9.20 28.17 4.60
CA LYS A 220 8.93 26.85 5.14
C LYS A 220 7.98 26.08 4.22
N VAL A 221 8.32 24.84 3.88
CA VAL A 221 7.48 23.92 3.10
C VAL A 221 7.25 22.66 3.93
N ASN A 222 5.99 22.29 4.15
CA ASN A 222 5.63 21.08 4.89
C ASN A 222 5.34 19.91 3.93
N PRO A 223 5.55 18.65 4.38
CA PRO A 223 5.28 17.45 3.59
C PRO A 223 3.79 17.07 3.61
N VAL A 224 2.92 18.01 3.23
CA VAL A 224 1.45 17.92 3.41
C VAL A 224 0.79 16.77 2.66
N ILE A 225 1.38 16.29 1.56
CA ILE A 225 0.82 15.16 0.81
C ILE A 225 1.00 13.84 1.57
N PRO A 226 2.19 13.44 2.05
CA PRO A 226 2.31 12.31 2.95
C PRO A 226 1.43 12.43 4.22
N GLU A 227 1.29 13.64 4.78
CA GLU A 227 0.47 13.87 5.97
C GLU A 227 -1.03 13.63 5.73
N VAL A 228 -1.58 14.08 4.60
CA VAL A 228 -2.99 13.79 4.26
C VAL A 228 -3.21 12.32 3.95
N VAL A 229 -2.21 11.63 3.39
CA VAL A 229 -2.27 10.18 3.19
C VAL A 229 -2.34 9.45 4.53
N ASP A 230 -1.50 9.82 5.51
CA ASP A 230 -1.54 9.25 6.86
C ASP A 230 -2.92 9.42 7.51
N GLN A 231 -3.47 10.64 7.51
CA GLN A 231 -4.79 10.93 8.08
C GLN A 231 -5.91 10.14 7.40
N THR A 232 -5.85 10.02 6.07
CA THR A 232 -6.78 9.20 5.29
C THR A 232 -6.68 7.73 5.69
N CYS A 233 -5.47 7.22 5.87
CA CYS A 233 -5.22 5.85 6.28
C CYS A 233 -5.71 5.57 7.71
N TYR A 234 -5.59 6.53 8.64
CA TYR A 234 -6.16 6.38 9.99
C TYR A 234 -7.67 6.19 9.94
N GLN A 235 -8.37 6.93 9.07
CA GLN A 235 -9.81 6.76 8.88
C GLN A 235 -10.16 5.38 8.31
N VAL A 236 -9.36 4.86 7.37
CA VAL A 236 -9.57 3.51 6.82
C VAL A 236 -9.39 2.42 7.89
N ILE A 237 -8.42 2.58 8.78
CA ILE A 237 -8.22 1.66 9.92
C ILE A 237 -9.43 1.69 10.86
N ALA A 238 -9.98 2.87 11.14
CA ALA A 238 -11.19 3.01 11.96
C ALA A 238 -12.44 2.41 11.29
N ASN A 239 -12.57 2.56 9.99
CA ASN A 239 -13.65 1.97 9.20
C ASN A 239 -13.62 0.44 9.25
N ASP A 240 -12.44 -0.19 9.23
CA ASP A 240 -12.29 -1.64 9.34
C ASP A 240 -12.85 -2.17 10.66
N LEU A 241 -12.66 -1.46 11.76
CA LEU A 241 -13.23 -1.83 13.05
C LEU A 241 -14.76 -1.80 13.02
N ALA A 242 -15.35 -0.79 12.35
CA ALA A 242 -16.80 -0.71 12.20
C ALA A 242 -17.37 -1.86 11.33
N VAL A 243 -16.62 -2.29 10.30
CA VAL A 243 -16.98 -3.48 9.50
C VAL A 243 -16.95 -4.73 10.36
N ALA A 244 -15.88 -4.93 11.15
CA ALA A 244 -15.76 -6.09 12.04
C ALA A 244 -16.93 -6.18 13.03
N PHE A 245 -17.33 -5.06 13.68
CA PHE A 245 -18.50 -5.03 14.55
C PHE A 245 -19.82 -5.33 13.80
N GLY A 246 -19.94 -4.87 12.56
CA GLY A 246 -21.09 -5.21 11.72
C GLY A 246 -21.17 -6.71 11.44
N VAL A 247 -20.06 -7.34 11.10
CA VAL A 247 -19.99 -8.77 10.78
C VAL A 247 -20.31 -9.63 12.01
N GLU A 248 -19.75 -9.34 13.19
CA GLU A 248 -19.96 -10.15 14.41
C GLU A 248 -21.40 -10.10 14.95
N ASN A 249 -22.17 -9.07 14.58
CA ASN A 249 -23.53 -8.85 15.10
C ASN A 249 -24.65 -9.44 14.23
N GLY A 250 -24.35 -10.34 13.29
CA GLY A 250 -25.33 -11.14 12.57
C GLY A 250 -26.04 -12.12 13.51
N GLN A 251 -27.34 -12.32 13.31
CA GLN A 251 -28.15 -13.24 14.11
C GLN A 251 -29.03 -14.12 13.20
N PHE A 252 -29.00 -15.42 13.44
CA PHE A 252 -29.80 -16.40 12.69
C PHE A 252 -29.54 -16.33 11.17
N GLN A 253 -30.58 -16.13 10.37
CA GLN A 253 -30.55 -16.26 8.91
C GLN A 253 -30.27 -14.93 8.17
N LEU A 254 -29.93 -13.85 8.89
CA LEU A 254 -29.67 -12.55 8.27
C LEU A 254 -28.71 -11.71 9.13
N ASN A 255 -27.77 -11.04 8.49
CA ASN A 255 -27.03 -9.95 9.11
C ASN A 255 -27.64 -8.60 8.69
N VAL A 256 -28.32 -7.93 9.61
CA VAL A 256 -29.01 -6.63 9.35
C VAL A 256 -28.04 -5.43 9.42
N MET A 257 -26.73 -5.64 9.69
CA MET A 257 -25.73 -4.57 9.83
C MET A 257 -25.04 -4.24 8.49
N GLU A 258 -25.47 -4.81 7.38
CA GLU A 258 -24.90 -4.54 6.03
C GLU A 258 -24.81 -3.05 5.68
N PRO A 259 -25.74 -2.15 6.03
CA PRO A 259 -25.61 -0.73 5.70
C PRO A 259 -24.36 -0.07 6.29
N VAL A 260 -23.98 -0.39 7.53
CA VAL A 260 -22.75 0.16 8.14
C VAL A 260 -21.49 -0.45 7.52
N MET A 261 -21.53 -1.73 7.17
CA MET A 261 -20.44 -2.39 6.46
C MET A 261 -20.21 -1.75 5.08
N ALA A 262 -21.27 -1.62 4.28
CA ALA A 262 -21.24 -0.99 2.96
C ALA A 262 -20.69 0.45 3.02
N TYR A 263 -21.20 1.27 3.95
CA TYR A 263 -20.74 2.63 4.15
C TYR A 263 -19.23 2.71 4.39
N ASN A 264 -18.72 1.89 5.29
CA ASN A 264 -17.32 1.91 5.68
C ASN A 264 -16.39 1.33 4.59
N ILE A 265 -16.79 0.24 3.93
CA ILE A 265 -16.03 -0.36 2.81
C ILE A 265 -15.95 0.63 1.63
N PHE A 266 -17.09 1.22 1.22
CA PHE A 266 -17.12 2.13 0.08
C PHE A 266 -16.33 3.42 0.33
N ASN A 267 -16.39 3.97 1.55
CA ASN A 267 -15.57 5.11 1.93
C ASN A 267 -14.08 4.74 1.95
N SER A 268 -13.71 3.58 2.50
CA SER A 268 -12.32 3.11 2.53
C SER A 268 -11.74 2.95 1.12
N LEU A 269 -12.48 2.32 0.21
CA LEU A 269 -12.08 2.18 -1.20
C LEU A 269 -11.90 3.54 -1.87
N ARG A 270 -12.85 4.47 -1.68
CA ARG A 270 -12.79 5.81 -2.24
C ARG A 270 -11.61 6.62 -1.67
N PHE A 271 -11.43 6.58 -0.36
CA PHE A 271 -10.37 7.32 0.34
C PHE A 271 -9.00 6.83 -0.08
N LEU A 272 -8.77 5.51 -0.08
CA LEU A 272 -7.49 4.94 -0.50
C LEU A 272 -7.20 5.24 -1.98
N THR A 273 -8.18 5.09 -2.87
CA THR A 273 -7.99 5.39 -4.29
C THR A 273 -7.52 6.84 -4.50
N ASN A 274 -8.18 7.80 -3.83
CA ASN A 274 -7.82 9.20 -3.93
C ASN A 274 -6.49 9.53 -3.27
N ALA A 275 -6.20 8.95 -2.09
CA ALA A 275 -4.94 9.15 -1.38
C ALA A 275 -3.75 8.61 -2.18
N VAL A 276 -3.87 7.41 -2.75
CA VAL A 276 -2.85 6.76 -3.59
C VAL A 276 -2.56 7.61 -4.85
N ASN A 277 -3.59 8.04 -5.56
CA ASN A 277 -3.43 8.91 -6.73
C ASN A 277 -2.81 10.26 -6.37
N THR A 278 -3.20 10.84 -5.22
CA THR A 278 -2.65 12.09 -4.72
C THR A 278 -1.17 11.92 -4.34
N LEU A 279 -0.83 10.84 -3.62
CA LEU A 279 0.56 10.52 -3.27
C LEU A 279 1.42 10.40 -4.52
N ARG A 280 0.95 9.65 -5.51
CA ARG A 280 1.65 9.47 -6.79
C ARG A 280 1.88 10.79 -7.50
N THR A 281 0.81 11.48 -7.89
CA THR A 281 0.89 12.62 -8.80
C THR A 281 1.36 13.91 -8.14
N ARG A 282 1.12 14.06 -6.83
CA ARG A 282 1.43 15.29 -6.11
C ARG A 282 2.69 15.20 -5.25
N CYS A 283 3.23 13.99 -5.06
CA CYS A 283 4.45 13.77 -4.27
C CYS A 283 5.47 12.94 -5.05
N VAL A 284 5.24 11.64 -5.23
CA VAL A 284 6.25 10.67 -5.69
C VAL A 284 6.84 11.05 -7.05
N ASP A 285 6.01 11.38 -8.04
CA ASP A 285 6.47 11.72 -9.40
C ASP A 285 7.44 12.92 -9.43
N GLY A 286 7.35 13.81 -8.45
CA GLY A 286 8.18 15.02 -8.37
C GLY A 286 9.30 14.98 -7.33
N ILE A 287 9.55 13.86 -6.66
CA ILE A 287 10.66 13.71 -5.70
C ILE A 287 12.00 13.87 -6.40
N LYS A 288 12.92 14.58 -5.73
CA LYS A 288 14.32 14.73 -6.16
C LYS A 288 15.25 14.22 -5.07
N ALA A 289 16.33 13.54 -5.46
CA ALA A 289 17.37 13.11 -4.54
C ALA A 289 18.33 14.27 -4.25
N ASN A 290 18.69 14.48 -3.00
CA ASN A 290 19.71 15.41 -2.56
C ASN A 290 21.05 14.66 -2.46
N ARG A 291 21.68 14.38 -3.61
CA ARG A 291 22.86 13.52 -3.76
C ARG A 291 24.03 13.95 -2.85
N ALA A 292 24.28 15.25 -2.76
CA ALA A 292 25.35 15.79 -1.92
C ALA A 292 25.10 15.48 -0.43
N GLN A 293 23.86 15.63 0.03
CA GLN A 293 23.50 15.34 1.41
C GLN A 293 23.56 13.84 1.74
N CYS A 294 23.13 12.99 0.81
CA CYS A 294 23.26 11.54 0.96
C CYS A 294 24.74 11.13 1.09
N ALA A 295 25.60 11.68 0.24
CA ALA A 295 27.05 11.43 0.27
C ALA A 295 27.70 11.96 1.56
N GLU A 296 27.30 13.15 2.01
CA GLU A 296 27.80 13.75 3.26
C GLU A 296 27.47 12.88 4.49
N TRP A 297 26.21 12.41 4.61
CA TRP A 297 25.82 11.53 5.72
C TRP A 297 26.55 10.21 5.70
N LEU A 298 26.74 9.63 4.51
CA LEU A 298 27.50 8.40 4.36
C LEU A 298 28.96 8.59 4.78
N ASP A 299 29.58 9.69 4.35
CA ASP A 299 30.99 9.96 4.65
C ASP A 299 31.24 10.26 6.13
N LYS A 300 30.27 10.86 6.83
CA LYS A 300 30.32 11.09 8.28
C LYS A 300 30.02 9.83 9.12
N SER A 301 29.39 8.82 8.52
CA SER A 301 28.99 7.61 9.24
C SER A 301 30.16 6.64 9.41
N VAL A 302 30.22 6.01 10.58
CA VAL A 302 31.14 4.88 10.82
C VAL A 302 30.57 3.55 10.28
N GLY A 303 29.35 3.52 9.77
CA GLY A 303 28.69 2.30 9.26
C GLY A 303 29.43 1.62 8.10
N ILE A 304 30.23 2.38 7.35
CA ILE A 304 31.07 1.84 6.27
C ILE A 304 32.11 0.84 6.76
N VAL A 305 32.48 0.86 8.03
CA VAL A 305 33.44 -0.08 8.63
C VAL A 305 32.97 -1.54 8.52
N THR A 306 31.67 -1.76 8.42
CA THR A 306 31.10 -3.10 8.27
C THR A 306 31.59 -3.80 7.00
N ALA A 307 31.79 -3.07 5.90
CA ALA A 307 32.35 -3.61 4.67
C ALA A 307 33.82 -4.06 4.82
N LEU A 308 34.51 -3.54 5.82
CA LEU A 308 35.92 -3.81 6.08
C LEU A 308 36.14 -5.01 7.03
N LEU A 309 35.11 -5.48 7.73
CA LEU A 309 35.19 -6.59 8.69
C LEU A 309 35.90 -7.83 8.13
N PRO A 310 35.60 -8.33 6.91
CA PRO A 310 36.27 -9.49 6.34
C PRO A 310 37.80 -9.28 6.09
N HIS A 311 38.21 -8.02 5.90
CA HIS A 311 39.56 -7.67 5.54
C HIS A 311 40.47 -7.39 6.73
N ILE A 312 39.97 -6.71 7.76
CA ILE A 312 40.80 -6.23 8.89
C ILE A 312 40.34 -6.78 10.26
N GLY A 313 39.31 -7.58 10.30
CA GLY A 313 38.78 -8.22 11.51
C GLY A 313 37.92 -7.30 12.39
N TYR A 314 37.13 -7.90 13.27
CA TYR A 314 36.15 -7.19 14.11
C TYR A 314 36.82 -6.25 15.13
N GLU A 315 37.88 -6.70 15.80
CA GLU A 315 38.54 -5.93 16.86
C GLU A 315 39.13 -4.63 16.30
N THR A 316 39.85 -4.72 15.18
CA THR A 316 40.43 -3.54 14.49
C THR A 316 39.32 -2.56 14.07
N CYS A 317 38.24 -3.08 13.48
CA CYS A 317 37.09 -2.28 13.10
C CYS A 317 36.45 -1.57 14.31
N SER A 318 36.30 -2.27 15.43
CA SER A 318 35.71 -1.73 16.66
C SER A 318 36.58 -0.60 17.26
N VAL A 319 37.89 -0.77 17.31
CA VAL A 319 38.82 0.28 17.81
C VAL A 319 38.76 1.53 16.94
N LEU A 320 38.81 1.35 15.61
CA LEU A 320 38.79 2.48 14.66
C LEU A 320 37.40 3.20 14.68
N ALA A 321 36.31 2.47 14.77
CA ALA A 321 34.98 3.07 14.87
C ALA A 321 34.83 3.90 16.16
N LYS A 322 35.26 3.39 17.30
CA LYS A 322 35.23 4.12 18.57
C LYS A 322 36.08 5.38 18.54
N GLU A 323 37.28 5.29 17.94
CA GLU A 323 38.18 6.45 17.77
C GLU A 323 37.57 7.49 16.83
N ALA A 324 37.03 7.08 15.70
CA ALA A 324 36.36 7.96 14.73
C ALA A 324 35.23 8.75 15.42
N LEU A 325 34.38 8.07 16.22
CA LEU A 325 33.30 8.70 16.98
C LEU A 325 33.83 9.66 18.07
N ALA A 326 34.84 9.24 18.83
CA ALA A 326 35.39 10.05 19.93
C ALA A 326 36.12 11.31 19.45
N THR A 327 36.75 11.24 18.28
CA THR A 327 37.57 12.33 17.70
C THR A 327 36.82 13.12 16.61
N ASN A 328 35.62 12.70 16.23
CA ASN A 328 34.85 13.25 15.10
C ASN A 328 35.65 13.25 13.77
N ARG A 329 36.50 12.23 13.57
CA ARG A 329 37.35 12.05 12.37
C ARG A 329 36.72 11.07 11.41
N ASN A 330 37.02 11.28 10.12
CA ASN A 330 36.58 10.34 9.07
C ASN A 330 37.35 9.01 9.23
N ILE A 331 36.61 7.90 9.17
CA ILE A 331 37.18 6.58 9.37
C ILE A 331 38.16 6.16 8.23
N LYS A 332 37.93 6.64 7.00
CA LYS A 332 38.82 6.38 5.87
C LYS A 332 40.19 7.03 6.11
N ASP A 333 40.22 8.27 6.63
CA ASP A 333 41.46 8.98 6.94
C ASP A 333 42.22 8.26 8.03
N LEU A 334 41.53 7.76 9.07
CA LEU A 334 42.17 6.97 10.15
C LEU A 334 42.81 5.68 9.62
N LEU A 335 42.16 4.98 8.70
CA LEU A 335 42.62 3.74 8.10
C LEU A 335 43.90 3.98 7.28
N ILE A 336 43.94 5.06 6.50
CA ILE A 336 45.10 5.42 5.66
C ILE A 336 46.27 5.89 6.55
N GLU A 337 46.03 6.77 7.51
CA GLU A 337 47.05 7.30 8.42
C GLU A 337 47.75 6.20 9.24
N ARG A 338 46.93 5.24 9.73
CA ARG A 338 47.43 4.09 10.48
C ARG A 338 48.02 2.98 9.59
N LYS A 339 48.04 3.17 8.27
CA LYS A 339 48.50 2.19 7.28
C LYS A 339 47.80 0.82 7.40
N VAL A 340 46.53 0.80 7.82
CA VAL A 340 45.74 -0.42 7.95
C VAL A 340 45.32 -0.93 6.56
N LEU A 341 44.95 -0.01 5.67
CA LEU A 341 44.61 -0.26 4.26
C LEU A 341 45.14 0.88 3.39
N SER A 342 45.49 0.56 2.14
CA SER A 342 45.85 1.59 1.15
C SER A 342 44.56 2.33 0.69
N LYS A 343 44.78 3.53 0.12
CA LYS A 343 43.66 4.27 -0.47
C LYS A 343 43.05 3.50 -1.63
N GLU A 344 43.82 2.86 -2.44
CA GLU A 344 43.41 2.05 -3.59
C GLU A 344 42.55 0.87 -3.15
N ASP A 345 42.96 0.14 -2.10
CA ASP A 345 42.16 -0.98 -1.57
C ASP A 345 40.83 -0.48 -0.96
N LEU A 346 40.82 0.66 -0.25
CA LEU A 346 39.61 1.29 0.26
C LEU A 346 38.64 1.71 -0.85
N ASP A 347 39.16 2.31 -1.93
CA ASP A 347 38.32 2.75 -3.07
C ASP A 347 37.65 1.56 -3.75
N ILE A 348 38.28 0.38 -3.78
CA ILE A 348 37.68 -0.86 -4.30
C ILE A 348 36.65 -1.40 -3.32
N ILE A 349 36.97 -1.60 -2.05
CA ILE A 349 36.07 -2.21 -1.05
C ILE A 349 34.82 -1.33 -0.82
N LEU A 350 35.04 -0.01 -0.77
CA LEU A 350 33.97 0.96 -0.51
C LEU A 350 33.29 1.49 -1.79
N ALA A 351 33.54 0.85 -2.94
CA ALA A 351 32.81 1.18 -4.15
C ALA A 351 31.30 0.94 -3.97
N PRO A 352 30.41 1.83 -4.45
CA PRO A 352 28.96 1.69 -4.29
C PRO A 352 28.41 0.33 -4.70
N ALA A 353 28.90 -0.20 -5.81
CA ALA A 353 28.47 -1.50 -6.33
C ALA A 353 28.88 -2.67 -5.41
N GLU A 354 30.01 -2.54 -4.69
CA GLU A 354 30.46 -3.55 -3.73
C GLU A 354 29.64 -3.53 -2.44
N MET A 355 29.34 -2.34 -1.93
CA MET A 355 28.65 -2.18 -0.64
C MET A 355 27.15 -2.43 -0.70
N THR A 356 26.55 -2.51 -1.89
CA THR A 356 25.06 -2.60 -2.05
C THR A 356 24.60 -3.86 -2.77
N ARG A 357 25.47 -4.86 -2.93
CA ARG A 357 25.15 -6.19 -3.45
C ARG A 357 25.45 -7.29 -2.44
N PRO A 358 24.83 -8.47 -2.53
CA PRO A 358 25.19 -9.62 -1.72
C PRO A 358 26.64 -10.07 -1.97
N GLY A 359 27.33 -10.42 -0.89
CA GLY A 359 28.73 -10.91 -0.97
C GLY A 359 29.67 -10.14 -0.06
N ILE A 360 30.97 -10.40 -0.23
CA ILE A 360 32.03 -9.69 0.46
C ILE A 360 32.56 -8.60 -0.49
N ALA A 361 32.48 -7.36 -0.04
CA ALA A 361 32.98 -6.21 -0.80
C ALA A 361 34.50 -6.35 -1.02
N GLY A 362 34.98 -6.17 -2.26
CA GLY A 362 36.41 -6.31 -2.59
C GLY A 362 36.96 -7.71 -2.30
N LYS A 363 36.17 -8.77 -2.52
CA LYS A 363 36.55 -10.16 -2.22
C LYS A 363 37.90 -10.59 -2.81
N GLU A 364 38.22 -10.08 -3.95
CA GLU A 364 39.52 -10.33 -4.66
C GLU A 364 40.73 -9.82 -3.88
N LEU A 365 40.55 -8.85 -2.99
CA LEU A 365 41.65 -8.31 -2.18
C LEU A 365 41.93 -9.08 -0.89
N LEU A 366 41.04 -10.03 -0.49
CA LEU A 366 41.12 -10.74 0.80
C LEU A 366 42.49 -11.39 0.99
N LYS A 367 42.98 -12.16 0.00
CA LYS A 367 44.31 -12.84 0.09
C LYS A 367 45.41 -11.84 0.24
N LYS A 368 45.48 -10.85 -0.64
CA LYS A 368 46.50 -9.80 -0.63
C LYS A 368 46.61 -9.08 0.71
N ILE A 369 45.47 -8.70 1.27
CA ILE A 369 45.40 -7.95 2.54
C ILE A 369 45.81 -8.82 3.72
N HIS A 370 45.38 -10.11 3.75
CA HIS A 370 45.78 -11.02 4.82
C HIS A 370 47.29 -11.33 4.79
N GLU A 371 47.86 -11.63 3.62
CA GLU A 371 49.31 -11.88 3.44
C GLU A 371 50.15 -10.66 3.88
N SER A 372 49.75 -9.45 3.47
CA SER A 372 50.46 -8.21 3.87
C SER A 372 50.39 -7.92 5.37
N ARG A 373 49.38 -8.44 6.08
CA ARG A 373 49.26 -8.27 7.54
C ARG A 373 50.08 -9.31 8.33
N GLU A 374 50.23 -10.51 7.80
CA GLU A 374 51.09 -11.55 8.40
C GLU A 374 52.56 -11.18 8.31
N GLU A 375 52.97 -10.44 7.28
CA GLU A 375 54.37 -9.92 7.15
C GLU A 375 54.67 -8.75 8.09
N LEU A 376 53.66 -8.13 8.74
CA LEU A 376 53.79 -6.97 9.65
C LEU A 376 53.72 -7.35 11.14
N VAL A 377 53.49 -8.64 11.46
CA VAL A 377 53.48 -9.22 12.81
C VAL A 377 54.77 -10.02 13.00
#